data_1a00bf64fd413c22671e2775b63711b2
#
_entry.id   1a00bf64fd413c22671e2775b63711b2
#
_cell.length_a   1.000
_cell.length_b   1.000
_cell.length_c   1.000
_cell.angle_alpha   90.00
_cell.angle_beta   90.00
_cell.angle_gamma   90.00
#
_symmetry.space_group_name_H-M   'P 1'
#
loop_
_entity.id
_entity.type
_entity.pdbx_description
1 polymer ?
#
loop_
_entity_poly.entity_id
_entity_poly.type
_entity_poly.pdbx_seq_one_letter_code
_entity_poly.pdbx_strand_id
1 'polypeptide(L)'
;MQQVTFPVRVMKLLGIKNLLVSNAAGGINNTFKVGDLMIIRDHINMMPNPLIGPNNEDFGTRFPDMTRAYDREFIRYVEEIAASRSIPLKKGVYVGLTGPSFETPSEYAFYGKVGGDAIGMSTVPEVI
;
A
#
# COMPACT_ATOMS: atom_id res chain seq x y z
N MET A 1 4.51 2.83 15.02
CA MET A 1 4.49 1.63 14.16
C MET A 1 3.97 0.37 14.85
N GLN A 2 4.44 -0.03 16.03
CA GLN A 2 3.98 -1.27 16.67
C GLN A 2 2.46 -1.35 16.87
N GLN A 3 1.80 -0.28 17.27
CA GLN A 3 0.34 -0.24 17.44
C GLN A 3 -0.40 -0.41 16.12
N VAL A 4 0.12 0.16 15.02
CA VAL A 4 -0.48 0.05 13.69
C VAL A 4 -0.41 -1.39 13.15
N THR A 5 0.72 -2.06 13.36
CA THR A 5 0.94 -3.42 12.87
C THR A 5 0.47 -4.52 13.83
N PHE A 6 0.08 -4.17 15.05
CA PHE A 6 -0.41 -5.13 16.04
C PHE A 6 -1.59 -5.98 15.53
N PRO A 7 -2.64 -5.40 14.92
CA PRO A 7 -3.74 -6.19 14.37
C PRO A 7 -3.29 -7.20 13.30
N VAL A 8 -2.34 -6.81 12.43
CA VAL A 8 -1.81 -7.70 11.38
C VAL A 8 -1.10 -8.90 12.01
N ARG A 9 -0.29 -8.66 13.03
CA ARG A 9 0.41 -9.73 13.78
C ARG A 9 -0.56 -10.67 14.49
N VAL A 10 -1.61 -10.13 15.11
CA VAL A 10 -2.68 -10.94 15.71
C VAL A 10 -3.37 -11.81 14.66
N MET A 11 -3.75 -11.23 13.52
CA MET A 11 -4.35 -11.97 12.41
C MET A 11 -3.45 -13.10 11.93
N LYS A 12 -2.14 -12.87 11.82
CA LYS A 12 -1.17 -13.91 11.47
C LYS A 12 -1.18 -15.06 12.47
N LEU A 13 -1.17 -14.77 13.76
CA LEU A 13 -1.24 -15.81 14.82
C LEU A 13 -2.56 -16.57 14.81
N LEU A 14 -3.66 -15.94 14.40
CA LEU A 14 -4.96 -16.58 14.19
C LEU A 14 -5.03 -17.42 12.92
N GLY A 15 -3.95 -17.49 12.14
CA GLY A 15 -3.87 -18.32 10.94
C GLY A 15 -4.45 -17.69 9.68
N ILE A 16 -4.73 -16.37 9.67
CA ILE A 16 -5.15 -15.67 8.46
C ILE A 16 -4.02 -15.71 7.43
N LYS A 17 -4.36 -16.12 6.22
CA LYS A 17 -3.38 -16.30 5.13
C LYS A 17 -3.38 -15.14 4.14
N ASN A 18 -4.49 -14.45 4.01
CA ASN A 18 -4.69 -13.38 3.04
C ASN A 18 -5.15 -12.12 3.75
N LEU A 19 -4.53 -10.99 3.44
CA LEU A 19 -4.88 -9.68 3.96
C LEU A 19 -5.28 -8.78 2.78
N LEU A 20 -6.48 -8.20 2.87
CA LEU A 20 -6.95 -7.16 1.97
C LEU A 20 -6.99 -5.85 2.74
N VAL A 21 -6.37 -4.83 2.21
CA VAL A 21 -6.35 -3.48 2.80
C VAL A 21 -6.93 -2.47 1.82
N SER A 22 -7.62 -1.47 2.34
CA SER A 22 -8.16 -0.37 1.55
C SER A 22 -7.97 0.95 2.26
N ASN A 23 -7.86 2.02 1.50
CA ASN A 23 -7.74 3.38 2.02
C ASN A 23 -8.39 4.39 1.07
N ALA A 24 -8.52 5.64 1.53
CA ALA A 24 -8.69 6.80 0.67
C ALA A 24 -7.32 7.44 0.44
N ALA A 25 -7.06 7.92 -0.78
CA ALA A 25 -5.78 8.49 -1.18
C ALA A 25 -5.95 9.73 -2.06
N GLY A 26 -4.98 10.62 -2.05
CA GLY A 26 -4.85 11.69 -3.03
C GLY A 26 -4.31 11.15 -4.35
N GLY A 27 -4.91 11.53 -5.49
CA GLY A 27 -4.40 11.12 -6.80
C GLY A 27 -3.24 12.02 -7.25
N ILE A 28 -2.08 11.47 -7.54
CA ILE A 28 -0.93 12.17 -8.13
C ILE A 28 -0.99 12.10 -9.65
N ASN A 29 -1.39 10.95 -10.17
CA ASN A 29 -1.49 10.72 -11.60
C ASN A 29 -2.62 11.55 -12.20
N ASN A 30 -2.28 12.45 -13.13
CA ASN A 30 -3.22 13.38 -13.77
C ASN A 30 -4.32 12.71 -14.59
N THR A 31 -4.20 11.40 -14.89
CA THR A 31 -5.23 10.63 -15.57
C THR A 31 -6.28 10.03 -14.61
N PHE A 32 -6.05 10.17 -13.30
CA PHE A 32 -6.98 9.70 -12.26
C PHE A 32 -8.00 10.80 -11.94
N LYS A 33 -9.21 10.37 -11.59
CA LYS A 33 -10.31 11.25 -11.20
C LYS A 33 -10.80 10.91 -9.81
N VAL A 34 -11.43 11.87 -9.15
CA VAL A 34 -12.10 11.64 -7.87
C VAL A 34 -13.15 10.54 -8.04
N GLY A 35 -13.10 9.54 -7.19
CA GLY A 35 -13.96 8.36 -7.23
C GLY A 35 -13.39 7.18 -8.02
N ASP A 36 -12.23 7.31 -8.68
CA ASP A 36 -11.56 6.15 -9.29
C ASP A 36 -11.14 5.14 -8.22
N LEU A 37 -11.29 3.86 -8.53
CA LEU A 37 -10.72 2.75 -7.77
C LEU A 37 -9.35 2.41 -8.33
N MET A 38 -8.34 2.32 -7.44
CA MET A 38 -6.98 1.96 -7.83
C MET A 38 -6.51 0.70 -7.09
N ILE A 39 -6.05 -0.30 -7.84
CA ILE A 39 -5.24 -1.39 -7.27
C ILE A 39 -3.83 -0.85 -7.00
N ILE A 40 -3.39 -1.00 -5.76
CA ILE A 40 -2.00 -0.77 -5.40
C ILE A 40 -1.17 -1.97 -5.87
N ARG A 41 -0.31 -1.76 -6.86
CA ARG A 41 0.59 -2.81 -7.39
C ARG A 41 1.99 -2.77 -6.78
N ASP A 42 2.33 -1.64 -6.15
CA ASP A 42 3.61 -1.39 -5.50
C ASP A 42 3.51 -0.13 -4.63
N HIS A 43 4.50 0.11 -3.77
CA HIS A 43 4.52 1.32 -2.97
C HIS A 43 5.91 1.96 -2.89
N ILE A 44 5.90 3.26 -2.59
CA ILE A 44 7.08 4.02 -2.15
C ILE A 44 6.87 4.34 -0.68
N ASN A 45 7.75 3.80 0.18
CA ASN A 45 7.63 4.00 1.62
C ASN A 45 8.45 5.21 2.09
N MET A 46 7.76 6.27 2.48
CA MET A 46 8.31 7.43 3.17
C MET A 46 7.86 7.49 4.66
N MET A 47 7.31 6.39 5.17
CA MET A 47 6.92 6.22 6.57
C MET A 47 8.02 5.48 7.34
N PRO A 48 8.04 5.55 8.68
CA PRO A 48 8.89 4.68 9.48
C PRO A 48 8.60 3.20 9.18
N ASN A 49 9.65 2.43 8.90
CA ASN A 49 9.50 1.01 8.63
C ASN A 49 9.15 0.27 9.94
N PRO A 50 8.08 -0.54 9.98
CA PRO A 50 7.65 -1.25 11.18
C PRO A 50 8.62 -2.36 11.63
N LEU A 51 9.55 -2.76 10.77
CA LEU A 51 10.57 -3.78 11.06
C LEU A 51 11.84 -3.21 11.72
N ILE A 52 11.91 -1.88 11.94
CA ILE A 52 13.03 -1.29 12.68
C ILE A 52 12.97 -1.74 14.13
N GLY A 53 14.09 -2.26 14.65
CA GLY A 53 14.22 -2.78 16.00
C GLY A 53 14.59 -4.27 16.03
N PRO A 54 14.43 -4.96 17.16
CA PRO A 54 14.69 -6.40 17.27
C PRO A 54 13.76 -7.21 16.34
N ASN A 55 14.30 -8.24 15.68
CA ASN A 55 13.49 -9.16 14.92
C ASN A 55 12.66 -10.08 15.84
N ASN A 56 11.45 -10.41 15.43
CA ASN A 56 10.67 -11.49 15.99
C ASN A 56 10.55 -12.60 14.94
N GLU A 57 11.29 -13.70 15.14
CA GLU A 57 11.40 -14.80 14.18
C GLU A 57 10.09 -15.57 13.97
N ASP A 58 9.13 -15.48 14.91
CA ASP A 58 7.80 -16.07 14.77
C ASP A 58 7.02 -15.46 13.60
N PHE A 59 7.34 -14.23 13.20
CA PHE A 59 6.67 -13.53 12.10
C PHE A 59 7.44 -13.62 10.77
N GLY A 60 8.73 -13.89 10.81
CA GLY A 60 9.49 -14.04 9.58
C GLY A 60 10.96 -13.66 9.70
N THR A 61 11.62 -13.66 8.55
CA THR A 61 13.04 -13.32 8.43
C THR A 61 13.31 -11.84 8.73
N ARG A 62 14.54 -11.54 9.18
CA ARG A 62 14.99 -10.19 9.47
C ARG A 62 14.91 -9.24 8.26
N PHE A 63 15.14 -9.75 7.07
CA PHE A 63 15.16 -9.02 5.82
C PHE A 63 14.21 -9.67 4.81
N PRO A 64 12.89 -9.37 4.88
CA PRO A 64 11.93 -9.91 3.94
C PRO A 64 12.14 -9.35 2.54
N ASP A 65 11.93 -10.19 1.54
CA ASP A 65 11.91 -9.78 0.14
C ASP A 65 10.61 -9.03 -0.17
N MET A 66 10.73 -7.77 -0.57
CA MET A 66 9.59 -6.90 -0.91
C MET A 66 9.29 -6.86 -2.43
N THR A 67 9.98 -7.63 -3.26
CA THR A 67 9.75 -7.64 -4.73
C THR A 67 8.35 -8.13 -5.12
N ARG A 68 7.66 -8.80 -4.19
CA ARG A 68 6.29 -9.31 -4.34
C ARG A 68 5.43 -8.96 -3.12
N ALA A 69 5.56 -7.76 -2.57
CA ALA A 69 4.76 -7.31 -1.44
C ALA A 69 3.25 -7.33 -1.72
N TYR A 70 2.89 -7.13 -2.98
CA TYR A 70 1.50 -7.22 -3.47
C TYR A 70 1.35 -8.47 -4.33
N ASP A 71 0.39 -9.34 -3.96
CA ASP A 71 0.16 -10.61 -4.62
C ASP A 71 -0.35 -10.41 -6.05
N ARG A 72 0.43 -10.89 -7.02
CA ARG A 72 0.13 -10.73 -8.45
C ARG A 72 -1.08 -11.54 -8.90
N GLU A 73 -1.35 -12.68 -8.27
CA GLU A 73 -2.52 -13.49 -8.60
C GLU A 73 -3.79 -12.80 -8.10
N PHE A 74 -3.77 -12.24 -6.89
CA PHE A 74 -4.90 -11.45 -6.39
C PHE A 74 -5.15 -10.22 -7.22
N ILE A 75 -4.11 -9.51 -7.63
CA ILE A 75 -4.24 -8.37 -8.57
C ILE A 75 -4.96 -8.83 -9.85
N ARG A 76 -4.53 -9.94 -10.46
CA ARG A 76 -5.16 -10.48 -11.66
C ARG A 76 -6.63 -10.85 -11.43
N TYR A 77 -6.96 -11.52 -10.33
CA TYR A 77 -8.35 -11.86 -10.00
C TYR A 77 -9.23 -10.62 -9.84
N VAL A 78 -8.72 -9.58 -9.19
CA VAL A 78 -9.47 -8.33 -9.03
C VAL A 78 -9.67 -7.64 -10.39
N GLU A 79 -8.67 -7.64 -11.28
CA GLU A 79 -8.79 -7.11 -12.63
C GLU A 79 -9.86 -7.88 -13.45
N GLU A 80 -9.86 -9.21 -13.38
CA GLU A 80 -10.84 -10.06 -14.06
C GLU A 80 -12.27 -9.81 -13.53
N ILE A 81 -12.44 -9.71 -12.21
CA ILE A 81 -13.74 -9.41 -11.59
C ILE A 81 -14.22 -8.02 -11.98
N ALA A 82 -13.35 -7.02 -11.94
CA ALA A 82 -13.69 -5.65 -12.33
C ALA A 82 -14.14 -5.58 -13.79
N ALA A 83 -13.41 -6.24 -14.68
CA ALA A 83 -13.76 -6.33 -16.11
C ALA A 83 -15.13 -7.01 -16.32
N SER A 84 -15.38 -8.15 -15.65
CA SER A 84 -16.65 -8.88 -15.76
C SER A 84 -17.86 -8.09 -15.25
N ARG A 85 -17.62 -7.13 -14.35
CA ARG A 85 -18.66 -6.28 -13.75
C ARG A 85 -18.70 -4.87 -14.36
N SER A 86 -17.89 -4.59 -15.38
CA SER A 86 -17.74 -3.27 -15.99
C SER A 86 -17.38 -2.18 -14.96
N ILE A 87 -16.57 -2.53 -13.96
CA ILE A 87 -16.06 -1.59 -12.95
C ILE A 87 -14.75 -0.97 -13.47
N PRO A 88 -14.71 0.35 -13.71
CA PRO A 88 -13.48 1.02 -14.09
C PRO A 88 -12.42 0.88 -12.99
N LEU A 89 -11.23 0.40 -13.33
CA LEU A 89 -10.18 0.13 -12.38
C LEU A 89 -8.86 0.73 -12.88
N LYS A 90 -8.20 1.47 -12.00
CA LYS A 90 -6.83 1.95 -12.20
C LYS A 90 -5.86 0.99 -11.52
N LYS A 91 -4.59 1.09 -11.87
CA LYS A 91 -3.51 0.36 -11.21
C LYS A 91 -2.31 1.30 -11.08
N GLY A 92 -1.74 1.37 -9.89
CA GLY A 92 -0.70 2.35 -9.63
C GLY A 92 0.20 2.05 -8.42
N VAL A 93 1.18 2.93 -8.25
CA VAL A 93 2.11 2.95 -7.13
C VAL A 93 1.58 3.91 -6.06
N TYR A 94 1.49 3.41 -4.83
CA TYR A 94 1.05 4.20 -3.68
C TYR A 94 2.25 4.77 -2.92
N VAL A 95 2.23 6.06 -2.64
CA VAL A 95 3.24 6.72 -1.80
C VAL A 95 2.70 6.83 -0.37
N GLY A 96 3.34 6.17 0.57
CA GLY A 96 2.99 6.24 1.99
C GLY A 96 3.76 7.32 2.71
N LEU A 97 3.07 8.31 3.26
CA LEU A 97 3.63 9.40 4.07
C LEU A 97 3.11 9.38 5.50
N THR A 98 3.84 10.01 6.41
CA THR A 98 3.46 10.05 7.82
C THR A 98 2.34 11.06 8.12
N GLY A 99 2.19 12.11 7.33
CA GLY A 99 1.35 13.25 7.73
C GLY A 99 1.86 13.91 9.03
N PRO A 100 1.00 14.62 9.79
CA PRO A 100 -0.44 14.82 9.61
C PRO A 100 -0.81 15.95 8.62
N SER A 101 0.16 16.69 8.09
CA SER A 101 -0.09 17.70 7.06
C SER A 101 -0.25 17.04 5.69
N PHE A 102 -1.00 17.67 4.81
CA PHE A 102 -0.98 17.34 3.38
C PHE A 102 0.30 17.88 2.74
N GLU A 103 0.58 17.35 1.57
CA GLU A 103 1.78 17.65 0.79
C GLU A 103 1.74 19.08 0.21
N THR A 104 2.91 19.71 0.17
CA THR A 104 3.10 20.95 -0.59
C THR A 104 3.03 20.66 -2.09
N PRO A 105 2.78 21.69 -2.95
CA PRO A 105 2.83 21.51 -4.39
C PRO A 105 4.15 20.92 -4.92
N SER A 106 5.27 21.26 -4.28
CA SER A 106 6.60 20.75 -4.66
C SER A 106 6.81 19.31 -4.29
N GLU A 107 6.35 18.90 -3.10
CA GLU A 107 6.35 17.48 -2.68
C GLU A 107 5.47 16.64 -3.60
N TYR A 108 4.31 17.14 -3.94
CA TYR A 108 3.39 16.47 -4.85
C TYR A 108 4.02 16.25 -6.23
N ALA A 109 4.65 17.29 -6.78
CA ALA A 109 5.38 17.21 -8.04
C ALA A 109 6.56 16.22 -7.96
N PHE A 110 7.26 16.19 -6.82
CA PHE A 110 8.37 15.26 -6.58
C PHE A 110 7.89 13.80 -6.60
N TYR A 111 6.83 13.48 -5.83
CA TYR A 111 6.32 12.11 -5.76
C TYR A 111 5.79 11.60 -7.10
N GLY A 112 5.19 12.47 -7.92
CA GLY A 112 4.82 12.14 -9.29
C GLY A 112 6.02 11.81 -10.18
N LYS A 113 7.11 12.58 -10.05
CA LYS A 113 8.35 12.34 -10.83
C LYS A 113 9.07 11.05 -10.46
N VAL A 114 8.98 10.61 -9.21
CA VAL A 114 9.58 9.34 -8.77
C VAL A 114 8.66 8.13 -8.99
N GLY A 115 7.52 8.33 -9.65
CA GLY A 115 6.66 7.25 -10.11
C GLY A 115 5.46 6.93 -9.21
N GLY A 116 5.11 7.81 -8.27
CA GLY A 116 3.89 7.69 -7.48
C GLY A 116 2.65 8.03 -8.29
N ASP A 117 1.59 7.25 -8.12
CA ASP A 117 0.28 7.46 -8.75
C ASP A 117 -0.78 7.98 -7.76
N ALA A 118 -0.67 7.58 -6.50
CA ALA A 118 -1.53 8.02 -5.41
C ALA A 118 -0.71 8.16 -4.11
N ILE A 119 -1.24 8.95 -3.16
CA ILE A 119 -0.52 9.31 -1.93
C ILE A 119 -1.46 9.29 -0.72
N GLY A 120 -0.96 8.84 0.42
CA GLY A 120 -1.73 8.83 1.66
C GLY A 120 -0.91 8.41 2.88
N MET A 121 -1.58 8.32 4.04
CA MET A 121 -0.94 8.19 5.35
C MET A 121 -1.15 6.82 6.02
N SER A 122 -1.38 5.76 5.24
CA SER A 122 -1.71 4.42 5.77
C SER A 122 -1.18 3.29 4.90
N THR A 123 -1.60 2.06 5.20
CA THR A 123 -1.47 0.87 4.32
C THR A 123 -0.06 0.31 4.23
N VAL A 124 0.95 1.14 3.96
CA VAL A 124 2.33 0.66 3.78
C VAL A 124 2.88 -0.08 5.00
N PRO A 125 2.70 0.43 6.24
CA PRO A 125 3.16 -0.31 7.43
C PRO A 125 2.47 -1.66 7.62
N GLU A 126 1.21 -1.80 7.20
CA GLU A 126 0.45 -3.04 7.29
C GLU A 126 0.88 -4.06 6.21
N VAL A 127 1.41 -3.58 5.10
CA VAL A 127 1.92 -4.42 3.99
C VAL A 127 3.33 -4.92 4.26
N ILE A 128 4.19 -4.10 4.90
CA ILE A 128 5.56 -4.47 5.27
C ILE A 128 5.58 -5.53 6.37
#